data_9d297ba54882020add76b53e86849717
#
_entry.id   9d297ba54882020add76b53e86849717
#
_cell.length_a   1.000
_cell.length_b   1.000
_cell.length_c   1.000
_cell.angle_alpha   90.00
_cell.angle_beta   90.00
_cell.angle_gamma   90.00
#
_symmetry.space_group_name_H-M   'P 1'
#
loop_
_entity.id
_entity.type
_entity.pdbx_description
1 polymer ?
#
loop_
_entity_poly.entity_id
_entity_poly.type
_entity_poly.pdbx_seq_one_letter_code
_entity_poly.pdbx_strand_id
1 'polypeptide(L)'
;AAINDIIVPLMTEKHHSVNHVFAAHPELLPMSKSTFYKYIDLGILNVKNIDLQRKVRYRVKKEYDYTRAKTKDNGIKLGRFYRDFQDFLEHNPNASIVEMDTVIGTQGGKGGKCFLTLLFRFFNLMVIKVLPYRRSIHVTEVFEKLKESLGDEEFSRLFQIIITDNGSEFSDPESIEISTKTGEKLSSVFYCDPNSSWQKGCIEKNHQYIRYILPKGTSFAGISQQDADVIASHINSTPRLVLNNQSPYEAAIGFIGKDSMDLLGIQRIDNDDVDLSIRILNR
;
A
#
# COMPACT_ATOMS: atom_id res chain seq x y z
N ALA A 1 -11.77 0.58 34.23
CA ALA A 1 -12.99 0.23 33.51
C ALA A 1 -12.91 0.77 32.06
N ALA A 2 -12.98 2.08 31.82
CA ALA A 2 -13.08 2.65 30.47
C ALA A 2 -12.02 2.16 29.46
N ILE A 3 -10.76 1.99 29.86
CA ILE A 3 -9.69 1.48 28.95
C ILE A 3 -10.02 0.05 28.52
N ASN A 4 -10.42 -0.82 29.42
CA ASN A 4 -10.73 -2.21 29.07
C ASN A 4 -12.02 -2.32 28.23
N ASP A 5 -12.97 -1.42 28.44
CA ASP A 5 -14.27 -1.50 27.76
C ASP A 5 -14.22 -0.93 26.34
N ILE A 6 -13.34 0.05 26.07
CA ILE A 6 -13.21 0.72 24.76
C ILE A 6 -11.95 0.26 24.02
N ILE A 7 -10.78 0.37 24.64
CA ILE A 7 -9.49 0.16 23.97
C ILE A 7 -9.22 -1.33 23.70
N VAL A 8 -9.60 -2.22 24.64
CA VAL A 8 -9.33 -3.65 24.48
C VAL A 8 -10.04 -4.23 23.24
N PRO A 9 -11.35 -4.03 22.99
CA PRO A 9 -12.00 -4.52 21.79
C PRO A 9 -11.38 -3.98 20.50
N LEU A 10 -10.99 -2.69 20.46
CA LEU A 10 -10.33 -2.10 19.30
C LEU A 10 -8.99 -2.83 18.97
N MET A 11 -8.24 -3.21 19.99
CA MET A 11 -6.95 -3.89 19.80
C MET A 11 -7.10 -5.39 19.53
N THR A 12 -7.99 -6.09 20.23
CA THR A 12 -8.13 -7.55 20.16
C THR A 12 -9.00 -8.01 18.99
N GLU A 13 -10.03 -7.24 18.64
CA GLU A 13 -10.98 -7.60 17.60
C GLU A 13 -10.72 -6.89 16.28
N LYS A 14 -10.46 -5.58 16.30
CA LYS A 14 -10.22 -4.79 15.09
C LYS A 14 -8.74 -4.63 14.74
N HIS A 15 -7.85 -5.22 15.52
CA HIS A 15 -6.40 -5.22 15.33
C HIS A 15 -5.77 -3.82 15.27
N HIS A 16 -6.32 -2.86 16.05
CA HIS A 16 -5.69 -1.54 16.20
C HIS A 16 -4.31 -1.67 16.85
N SER A 17 -3.34 -0.94 16.31
CA SER A 17 -2.02 -0.82 16.94
C SER A 17 -2.08 0.10 18.16
N VAL A 18 -1.09 -0.01 19.06
CA VAL A 18 -0.94 0.96 20.17
C VAL A 18 -0.88 2.39 19.64
N ASN A 19 -0.23 2.62 18.50
CA ASN A 19 -0.20 3.97 17.90
C ASN A 19 -1.60 4.45 17.50
N HIS A 20 -2.42 3.59 16.94
CA HIS A 20 -3.79 3.93 16.51
C HIS A 20 -4.64 4.34 17.72
N VAL A 21 -4.70 3.51 18.77
CA VAL A 21 -5.53 3.82 19.94
C VAL A 21 -5.07 5.10 20.68
N PHE A 22 -3.77 5.39 20.70
CA PHE A 22 -3.25 6.65 21.26
C PHE A 22 -3.56 7.87 20.39
N ALA A 23 -3.67 7.71 19.09
CA ALA A 23 -4.05 8.80 18.18
C ALA A 23 -5.56 9.08 18.23
N ALA A 24 -6.39 8.02 18.33
CA ALA A 24 -7.84 8.13 18.33
C ALA A 24 -8.42 8.53 19.71
N HIS A 25 -7.79 8.08 20.81
CA HIS A 25 -8.31 8.25 22.17
C HIS A 25 -7.25 8.80 23.14
N PRO A 26 -6.65 9.97 22.88
CA PRO A 26 -5.65 10.54 23.78
C PRO A 26 -6.19 10.84 25.18
N GLU A 27 -7.50 11.15 25.29
CA GLU A 27 -8.17 11.46 26.54
C GLU A 27 -8.33 10.24 27.46
N LEU A 28 -8.47 9.04 26.90
CA LEU A 28 -8.58 7.78 27.66
C LEU A 28 -7.22 7.21 28.07
N LEU A 29 -6.15 7.68 27.46
CA LEU A 29 -4.81 7.17 27.62
C LEU A 29 -3.83 8.25 28.16
N PRO A 30 -4.03 8.75 29.40
CA PRO A 30 -3.22 9.81 30.00
C PRO A 30 -1.85 9.31 30.44
N MET A 31 -1.24 8.39 29.70
CA MET A 31 0.04 7.77 29.97
C MET A 31 0.92 7.68 28.73
N SER A 32 2.21 7.42 28.91
CA SER A 32 3.09 7.18 27.76
C SER A 32 2.83 5.80 27.13
N LYS A 33 3.15 5.66 25.83
CA LYS A 33 3.10 4.36 25.14
C LYS A 33 3.97 3.31 25.83
N SER A 34 5.13 3.71 26.39
CA SER A 34 6.02 2.81 27.14
C SER A 34 5.33 2.29 28.41
N THR A 35 4.62 3.15 29.13
CA THR A 35 3.82 2.74 30.30
C THR A 35 2.70 1.79 29.92
N PHE A 36 2.03 2.06 28.81
CA PHE A 36 0.97 1.21 28.26
C PHE A 36 1.49 -0.21 27.95
N TYR A 37 2.64 -0.32 27.25
CA TYR A 37 3.29 -1.63 27.03
C TYR A 37 3.63 -2.35 28.31
N LYS A 38 4.13 -1.61 29.32
CA LYS A 38 4.43 -2.18 30.64
C LYS A 38 3.17 -2.73 31.33
N TYR A 39 2.03 -2.05 31.20
CA TYR A 39 0.77 -2.54 31.75
C TYR A 39 0.25 -3.79 31.04
N ILE A 40 0.49 -3.94 29.75
CA ILE A 40 0.23 -5.17 29.01
C ILE A 40 1.14 -6.31 29.53
N ASP A 41 2.43 -6.05 29.70
CA ASP A 41 3.39 -7.04 30.18
C ASP A 41 3.09 -7.52 31.62
N LEU A 42 2.55 -6.61 32.45
CA LEU A 42 2.14 -6.92 33.84
C LEU A 42 0.74 -7.55 33.94
N GLY A 43 0.01 -7.68 32.82
CA GLY A 43 -1.35 -8.22 32.81
C GLY A 43 -2.40 -7.30 33.47
N ILE A 44 -2.11 -6.00 33.59
CA ILE A 44 -3.04 -5.00 34.15
C ILE A 44 -4.16 -4.70 33.15
N LEU A 45 -3.84 -4.75 31.85
CA LEU A 45 -4.81 -4.60 30.76
C LEU A 45 -5.18 -5.98 30.21
N ASN A 46 -6.45 -6.11 29.78
CA ASN A 46 -6.95 -7.35 29.17
C ASN A 46 -6.47 -7.55 27.73
N VAL A 47 -5.38 -6.89 27.32
CA VAL A 47 -4.65 -7.08 26.07
C VAL A 47 -3.43 -7.93 26.33
N LYS A 48 -3.17 -8.92 25.50
CA LYS A 48 -1.98 -9.79 25.59
C LYS A 48 -0.95 -9.42 24.54
N ASN A 49 0.30 -9.79 24.75
CA ASN A 49 1.36 -9.57 23.78
C ASN A 49 1.11 -10.21 22.40
N ILE A 50 0.30 -11.28 22.35
CA ILE A 50 -0.10 -11.93 21.10
C ILE A 50 -1.07 -11.08 20.28
N ASP A 51 -1.85 -10.20 20.92
CA ASP A 51 -2.81 -9.31 20.26
C ASP A 51 -2.10 -8.12 19.60
N LEU A 52 -0.83 -7.89 19.91
CA LEU A 52 -0.04 -6.80 19.37
C LEU A 52 0.47 -7.14 17.98
N GLN A 53 0.25 -6.26 17.00
CA GLN A 53 0.57 -6.45 15.57
C GLN A 53 2.03 -6.88 15.28
N ARG A 54 3.01 -6.61 16.17
CA ARG A 54 4.44 -6.79 15.89
C ARG A 54 5.24 -7.56 16.91
N LYS A 55 4.68 -7.92 18.06
CA LYS A 55 5.48 -8.42 19.20
C LYS A 55 5.91 -9.88 19.07
N VAL A 56 5.31 -10.69 18.19
CA VAL A 56 5.70 -12.10 17.98
C VAL A 56 5.91 -12.39 16.51
N ARG A 57 7.15 -12.29 16.03
CA ARG A 57 7.54 -12.79 14.71
C ARG A 57 8.88 -13.54 14.79
N TYR A 58 8.84 -14.85 14.61
CA TYR A 58 10.02 -15.62 14.28
C TYR A 58 10.42 -15.33 12.83
N ARG A 59 11.59 -14.73 12.62
CA ARG A 59 12.21 -14.64 11.29
C ARG A 59 12.98 -15.94 11.05
N VAL A 60 12.46 -16.81 10.20
CA VAL A 60 13.27 -17.85 9.57
C VAL A 60 14.24 -17.14 8.62
N LYS A 61 15.55 -17.26 8.86
CA LYS A 61 16.59 -16.82 7.91
C LYS A 61 16.41 -17.64 6.62
N LYS A 62 16.00 -17.00 5.53
CA LYS A 62 16.07 -17.61 4.19
C LYS A 62 17.52 -17.48 3.71
N GLU A 63 18.13 -18.59 3.32
CA GLU A 63 19.30 -18.57 2.47
C GLU A 63 18.91 -17.94 1.13
N TYR A 64 19.63 -16.91 0.72
CA TYR A 64 19.44 -16.25 -0.56
C TYR A 64 20.20 -17.04 -1.63
N ASP A 65 19.46 -17.59 -2.57
CA ASP A 65 20.04 -18.16 -3.79
C ASP A 65 20.43 -17.03 -4.75
N TYR A 66 21.75 -16.84 -4.91
CA TYR A 66 22.34 -15.79 -5.75
C TYR A 66 22.35 -16.14 -7.26
N THR A 67 21.78 -17.29 -7.66
CA THR A 67 21.85 -17.78 -9.05
C THR A 67 20.69 -17.35 -9.94
N ARG A 68 19.92 -16.32 -9.59
CA ARG A 68 18.86 -15.82 -10.47
C ARG A 68 19.45 -15.18 -11.74
N ALA A 69 19.10 -15.81 -12.86
CA ALA A 69 19.49 -15.44 -14.20
C ALA A 69 19.34 -13.93 -14.48
N LYS A 70 20.34 -13.34 -15.13
CA LYS A 70 20.28 -12.00 -15.71
C LYS A 70 19.09 -11.96 -16.67
N THR A 71 18.08 -11.18 -16.36
CA THR A 71 17.01 -10.84 -17.32
C THR A 71 17.64 -10.16 -18.52
N LYS A 72 17.35 -10.66 -19.72
CA LYS A 72 17.77 -9.99 -20.96
C LYS A 72 17.14 -8.61 -20.99
N ASP A 73 17.96 -7.59 -21.03
CA ASP A 73 17.55 -6.21 -21.20
C ASP A 73 17.12 -6.03 -22.66
N ASN A 74 15.84 -5.81 -22.89
CA ASN A 74 15.26 -5.68 -24.24
C ASN A 74 15.31 -4.23 -24.77
N GLY A 75 16.14 -3.36 -24.21
CA GLY A 75 16.22 -1.94 -24.61
C GLY A 75 15.07 -1.05 -24.09
N ILE A 76 13.98 -1.63 -23.61
CA ILE A 76 12.78 -0.93 -23.10
C ILE A 76 13.10 -0.07 -21.86
N LYS A 77 14.18 -0.41 -21.14
CA LYS A 77 14.60 0.26 -19.90
C LYS A 77 15.63 1.37 -20.10
N LEU A 78 16.04 1.63 -21.31
CA LEU A 78 17.00 2.71 -21.60
C LEU A 78 16.38 4.06 -21.21
N GLY A 79 17.10 4.82 -20.35
CA GLY A 79 16.58 6.09 -19.79
C GLY A 79 15.51 5.92 -18.70
N ARG A 80 15.36 4.71 -18.12
CA ARG A 80 14.37 4.39 -17.08
C ARG A 80 14.98 3.69 -15.86
N PHE A 81 16.30 3.77 -15.69
CA PHE A 81 16.98 3.19 -14.53
C PHE A 81 16.76 4.04 -13.28
N TYR A 82 17.08 3.51 -12.11
CA TYR A 82 16.96 4.24 -10.86
C TYR A 82 17.79 5.54 -10.84
N ARG A 83 18.93 5.56 -11.52
CA ARG A 83 19.73 6.77 -11.71
C ARG A 83 18.96 7.84 -12.50
N ASP A 84 18.31 7.43 -13.60
CA ASP A 84 17.52 8.36 -14.41
C ASP A 84 16.34 8.95 -13.61
N PHE A 85 15.74 8.16 -12.69
CA PHE A 85 14.77 8.62 -11.71
C PHE A 85 15.36 9.68 -10.76
N GLN A 86 16.58 9.47 -10.25
CA GLN A 86 17.25 10.44 -9.38
C GLN A 86 17.52 11.76 -10.13
N ASP A 87 18.04 11.66 -11.34
CA ASP A 87 18.29 12.83 -12.20
C ASP A 87 16.98 13.58 -12.50
N PHE A 88 15.88 12.85 -12.73
CA PHE A 88 14.55 13.46 -12.94
C PHE A 88 14.07 14.21 -11.69
N LEU A 89 14.26 13.65 -10.50
CA LEU A 89 13.87 14.28 -9.23
C LEU A 89 14.67 15.54 -8.93
N GLU A 90 15.95 15.59 -9.27
CA GLU A 90 16.76 16.82 -9.09
C GLU A 90 16.16 18.01 -9.84
N HIS A 91 15.57 17.76 -11.02
CA HIS A 91 14.91 18.79 -11.84
C HIS A 91 13.42 19.00 -11.45
N ASN A 92 12.81 18.04 -10.77
CA ASN A 92 11.39 18.06 -10.39
C ASN A 92 11.19 17.65 -8.91
N PRO A 93 11.70 18.40 -7.94
CA PRO A 93 11.76 17.99 -6.53
C PRO A 93 10.38 17.79 -5.87
N ASN A 94 9.35 18.40 -6.41
CA ASN A 94 7.97 18.30 -5.91
C ASN A 94 7.08 17.32 -6.70
N ALA A 95 7.67 16.53 -7.58
CA ALA A 95 6.90 15.60 -8.40
C ALA A 95 6.21 14.52 -7.54
N SER A 96 4.98 14.20 -7.90
CA SER A 96 4.24 13.10 -7.26
C SER A 96 4.89 11.76 -7.63
N ILE A 97 5.29 10.99 -6.62
CA ILE A 97 5.93 9.69 -6.77
C ILE A 97 4.98 8.60 -6.33
N VAL A 98 4.70 7.67 -7.23
CA VAL A 98 3.91 6.47 -6.96
C VAL A 98 4.81 5.25 -7.03
N GLU A 99 4.91 4.50 -5.93
CA GLU A 99 5.55 3.17 -5.93
C GLU A 99 4.54 2.14 -6.41
N MET A 100 4.93 1.30 -7.35
CA MET A 100 4.08 0.25 -7.92
C MET A 100 4.66 -1.13 -7.64
N ASP A 101 3.79 -2.07 -7.22
CA ASP A 101 4.15 -3.46 -6.94
C ASP A 101 2.95 -4.39 -7.06
N THR A 102 3.18 -5.70 -7.02
CA THR A 102 2.12 -6.71 -6.98
C THR A 102 2.13 -7.52 -5.69
N VAL A 103 0.95 -7.77 -5.14
CA VAL A 103 0.76 -8.66 -4.00
C VAL A 103 0.02 -9.92 -4.45
N ILE A 104 0.66 -11.07 -4.25
CA ILE A 104 0.13 -12.38 -4.68
C ILE A 104 -0.45 -13.18 -3.50
N GLY A 105 -1.55 -13.90 -3.76
CA GLY A 105 -2.15 -14.86 -2.83
C GLY A 105 -1.44 -16.23 -2.85
N THR A 106 -2.17 -17.31 -2.50
CA THR A 106 -1.65 -18.70 -2.44
C THR A 106 -1.16 -19.25 -3.77
N GLN A 107 -1.81 -18.91 -4.87
CA GLN A 107 -1.50 -19.44 -6.20
C GLN A 107 -0.42 -18.62 -6.92
N GLY A 108 0.45 -18.00 -6.17
CA GLY A 108 1.49 -17.08 -6.59
C GLY A 108 2.10 -17.31 -7.95
N GLY A 109 1.70 -16.52 -8.92
CA GLY A 109 2.45 -16.28 -10.13
C GLY A 109 2.08 -17.07 -11.38
N LYS A 110 1.28 -18.15 -11.32
CA LYS A 110 0.98 -18.96 -12.52
C LYS A 110 -0.51 -19.10 -12.89
N GLY A 111 -1.44 -18.44 -12.21
CA GLY A 111 -2.85 -18.62 -12.61
C GLY A 111 -3.90 -18.09 -11.64
N GLY A 112 -3.61 -17.14 -10.78
CA GLY A 112 -4.61 -16.59 -9.86
C GLY A 112 -4.62 -15.08 -9.78
N LYS A 113 -5.73 -14.53 -9.26
CA LYS A 113 -5.85 -13.10 -8.98
C LYS A 113 -4.71 -12.61 -8.09
N CYS A 114 -4.24 -11.40 -8.37
CA CYS A 114 -3.29 -10.69 -7.54
C CYS A 114 -3.73 -9.22 -7.41
N PHE A 115 -3.12 -8.50 -6.49
CA PHE A 115 -3.31 -7.06 -6.38
C PHE A 115 -2.18 -6.33 -7.09
N LEU A 116 -2.54 -5.33 -7.88
CA LEU A 116 -1.66 -4.22 -8.22
C LEU A 116 -1.83 -3.17 -7.12
N THR A 117 -0.74 -2.79 -6.50
CA THR A 117 -0.71 -1.76 -5.45
C THR A 117 0.03 -0.54 -5.98
N LEU A 118 -0.57 0.63 -5.79
CA LEU A 118 -0.02 1.93 -6.17
C LEU A 118 0.05 2.77 -4.90
N LEU A 119 1.26 3.10 -4.44
CA LEU A 119 1.46 3.85 -3.21
C LEU A 119 1.97 5.25 -3.51
N PHE A 120 1.18 6.26 -3.22
CA PHE A 120 1.63 7.65 -3.22
C PHE A 120 2.62 7.86 -2.07
N ARG A 121 3.90 7.94 -2.40
CA ARG A 121 5.02 7.88 -1.44
C ARG A 121 4.90 8.94 -0.36
N PHE A 122 4.57 10.17 -0.73
CA PHE A 122 4.53 11.31 0.18
C PHE A 122 3.48 11.15 1.29
N PHE A 123 2.31 10.62 0.94
CA PHE A 123 1.18 10.46 1.84
C PHE A 123 1.05 9.06 2.43
N ASN A 124 1.88 8.10 2.00
CA ASN A 124 1.69 6.67 2.28
C ASN A 124 0.28 6.15 1.91
N LEU A 125 -0.40 6.82 0.95
CA LEU A 125 -1.73 6.45 0.49
C LEU A 125 -1.63 5.31 -0.52
N MET A 126 -2.34 4.22 -0.27
CA MET A 126 -2.31 3.01 -1.11
C MET A 126 -3.62 2.82 -1.88
N VAL A 127 -3.52 2.71 -3.19
CA VAL A 127 -4.59 2.25 -4.08
C VAL A 127 -4.37 0.77 -4.37
N ILE A 128 -5.43 -0.04 -4.36
CA ILE A 128 -5.37 -1.48 -4.63
C ILE A 128 -6.30 -1.80 -5.80
N LYS A 129 -5.75 -2.37 -6.87
CA LYS A 129 -6.52 -2.83 -8.02
C LYS A 129 -6.37 -4.33 -8.20
N VAL A 130 -7.47 -5.03 -8.50
CA VAL A 130 -7.48 -6.48 -8.67
C VAL A 130 -7.10 -6.83 -10.10
N LEU A 131 -6.03 -7.60 -10.26
CA LEU A 131 -5.65 -8.18 -11.54
C LEU A 131 -6.13 -9.63 -11.62
N PRO A 132 -6.74 -10.07 -12.75
CA PRO A 132 -7.11 -11.46 -12.95
C PRO A 132 -5.88 -12.38 -12.98
N TYR A 133 -4.79 -11.89 -13.57
CA TYR A 133 -3.48 -12.57 -13.64
C TYR A 133 -2.34 -11.55 -13.56
N ARG A 134 -1.19 -11.99 -13.08
CA ARG A 134 0.05 -11.20 -13.03
C ARG A 134 0.69 -11.11 -14.43
N ARG A 135 0.14 -10.24 -15.30
CA ARG A 135 0.60 -10.01 -16.68
C ARG A 135 0.57 -8.52 -17.02
N SER A 136 1.46 -8.09 -17.92
CA SER A 136 1.56 -6.68 -18.34
C SER A 136 0.26 -6.14 -18.91
N ILE A 137 -0.45 -6.90 -19.73
CA ILE A 137 -1.72 -6.50 -20.30
C ILE A 137 -2.76 -6.08 -19.24
N HIS A 138 -2.84 -6.79 -18.10
CA HIS A 138 -3.78 -6.43 -17.05
C HIS A 138 -3.34 -5.21 -16.24
N VAL A 139 -2.02 -4.97 -16.15
CA VAL A 139 -1.50 -3.73 -15.57
C VAL A 139 -1.85 -2.55 -16.46
N THR A 140 -1.62 -2.66 -17.76
CA THR A 140 -1.96 -1.59 -18.72
C THR A 140 -3.46 -1.31 -18.77
N GLU A 141 -4.32 -2.34 -18.73
CA GLU A 141 -5.78 -2.18 -18.62
C GLU A 141 -6.21 -1.38 -17.37
N VAL A 142 -5.52 -1.56 -16.24
CA VAL A 142 -5.78 -0.77 -15.03
C VAL A 142 -5.43 0.70 -15.25
N PHE A 143 -4.28 0.98 -15.86
CA PHE A 143 -3.85 2.35 -16.12
C PHE A 143 -4.72 3.04 -17.16
N GLU A 144 -5.20 2.33 -18.19
CA GLU A 144 -6.19 2.87 -19.13
C GLU A 144 -7.47 3.29 -18.40
N LYS A 145 -8.03 2.44 -17.55
CA LYS A 145 -9.21 2.77 -16.73
C LYS A 145 -8.97 3.96 -15.80
N LEU A 146 -7.77 4.07 -15.22
CA LEU A 146 -7.40 5.23 -14.37
C LEU A 146 -7.35 6.52 -15.20
N LYS A 147 -6.73 6.49 -16.40
CA LYS A 147 -6.71 7.63 -17.34
C LYS A 147 -8.13 8.01 -17.80
N GLU A 148 -8.96 7.02 -18.12
CA GLU A 148 -10.36 7.25 -18.50
C GLU A 148 -11.18 7.91 -17.38
N SER A 149 -11.01 7.44 -16.14
CA SER A 149 -11.80 7.90 -14.99
C SER A 149 -11.36 9.27 -14.50
N LEU A 150 -10.05 9.51 -14.39
CA LEU A 150 -9.47 10.75 -13.88
C LEU A 150 -9.41 11.85 -14.94
N GLY A 151 -9.27 11.46 -16.21
CA GLY A 151 -8.86 12.33 -17.31
C GLY A 151 -7.35 12.56 -17.34
N ASP A 152 -6.83 12.93 -18.51
CA ASP A 152 -5.38 13.01 -18.76
C ASP A 152 -4.69 14.04 -17.86
N GLU A 153 -5.30 15.19 -17.62
CA GLU A 153 -4.76 16.27 -16.77
C GLU A 153 -4.58 15.80 -15.32
N GLU A 154 -5.65 15.26 -14.73
CA GLU A 154 -5.62 14.80 -13.33
C GLU A 154 -4.73 13.58 -13.18
N PHE A 155 -4.76 12.64 -14.13
CA PHE A 155 -3.84 11.51 -14.14
C PHE A 155 -2.38 11.98 -14.17
N SER A 156 -2.03 12.91 -15.07
CA SER A 156 -0.68 13.46 -15.18
C SER A 156 -0.25 14.16 -13.89
N ARG A 157 -1.16 14.88 -13.22
CA ARG A 157 -0.90 15.54 -11.95
C ARG A 157 -0.60 14.54 -10.81
N LEU A 158 -1.36 13.45 -10.74
CA LEU A 158 -1.24 12.46 -9.66
C LEU A 158 -0.14 11.44 -9.90
N PHE A 159 0.07 10.99 -11.13
CA PHE A 159 0.98 9.90 -11.51
C PHE A 159 2.21 10.38 -12.28
N GLN A 160 2.79 11.53 -11.91
CA GLN A 160 3.95 12.12 -12.60
C GLN A 160 5.12 11.14 -12.73
N ILE A 161 5.42 10.44 -11.64
CA ILE A 161 6.48 9.43 -11.58
C ILE A 161 5.91 8.14 -11.01
N ILE A 162 6.20 7.03 -11.71
CA ILE A 162 5.90 5.69 -11.22
C ILE A 162 7.22 4.92 -11.11
N ILE A 163 7.51 4.38 -9.93
CA ILE A 163 8.69 3.56 -9.70
C ILE A 163 8.28 2.12 -9.39
N THR A 164 8.90 1.16 -10.07
CA THR A 164 8.57 -0.26 -9.92
C THR A 164 9.83 -1.15 -9.93
N ASP A 165 9.66 -2.45 -9.67
CA ASP A 165 10.73 -3.42 -9.87
C ASP A 165 10.79 -3.91 -11.33
N ASN A 166 11.69 -4.87 -11.59
CA ASN A 166 11.88 -5.44 -12.90
C ASN A 166 10.92 -6.62 -13.19
N GLY A 167 9.73 -6.67 -12.59
CA GLY A 167 8.74 -7.71 -12.83
C GLY A 167 8.27 -7.75 -14.28
N SER A 168 7.99 -8.94 -14.81
CA SER A 168 7.50 -9.10 -16.18
C SER A 168 6.14 -8.46 -16.42
N GLU A 169 5.35 -8.27 -15.37
CA GLU A 169 4.08 -7.56 -15.41
C GLU A 169 4.23 -6.06 -15.65
N PHE A 170 5.41 -5.51 -15.48
CA PHE A 170 5.73 -4.09 -15.71
C PHE A 170 6.57 -3.87 -16.96
N SER A 171 6.52 -4.80 -17.92
CA SER A 171 7.32 -4.77 -19.14
C SER A 171 6.81 -3.85 -20.25
N ASP A 172 5.67 -3.20 -20.04
CA ASP A 172 5.08 -2.25 -21.02
C ASP A 172 4.88 -0.86 -20.38
N PRO A 173 5.97 -0.09 -20.16
CA PRO A 173 5.90 1.23 -19.57
C PRO A 173 5.22 2.26 -20.50
N GLU A 174 5.33 2.12 -21.83
CA GLU A 174 4.78 3.08 -22.79
C GLU A 174 3.27 3.14 -22.70
N SER A 175 2.58 2.00 -22.61
CA SER A 175 1.12 1.96 -22.43
C SER A 175 0.69 2.57 -21.09
N ILE A 176 1.54 2.57 -20.06
CA ILE A 176 1.27 3.26 -18.80
C ILE A 176 1.41 4.78 -18.96
N GLU A 177 2.47 5.23 -19.66
CA GLU A 177 2.87 6.63 -19.76
C GLU A 177 2.07 7.46 -20.76
N ILE A 178 1.65 6.86 -21.87
CA ILE A 178 1.10 7.60 -23.00
C ILE A 178 -0.44 7.61 -22.93
N SER A 179 -1.04 8.75 -23.22
CA SER A 179 -2.49 8.85 -23.43
C SER A 179 -2.89 8.15 -24.73
N THR A 180 -3.83 7.23 -24.65
CA THR A 180 -4.42 6.61 -25.85
C THR A 180 -5.30 7.58 -26.65
N LYS A 181 -5.73 8.69 -26.05
CA LYS A 181 -6.58 9.71 -26.66
C LYS A 181 -5.78 10.77 -27.41
N THR A 182 -4.72 11.28 -26.78
CA THR A 182 -3.95 12.42 -27.31
C THR A 182 -2.57 12.03 -27.85
N GLY A 183 -2.04 10.86 -27.44
CA GLY A 183 -0.66 10.45 -27.72
C GLY A 183 0.39 11.19 -26.88
N GLU A 184 -0.04 12.04 -25.93
CA GLU A 184 0.85 12.79 -25.06
C GLU A 184 1.40 11.92 -23.94
N LYS A 185 2.60 12.24 -23.47
CA LYS A 185 3.22 11.59 -22.32
C LYS A 185 2.67 12.19 -21.03
N LEU A 186 1.95 11.39 -20.25
CA LEU A 186 1.30 11.79 -19.01
C LEU A 186 2.11 11.46 -17.75
N SER A 187 3.03 10.49 -17.85
CA SER A 187 3.76 9.94 -16.70
C SER A 187 5.17 9.52 -17.10
N SER A 188 6.02 9.21 -16.14
CA SER A 188 7.34 8.61 -16.37
C SER A 188 7.53 7.39 -15.47
N VAL A 189 7.76 6.21 -16.08
CA VAL A 189 7.99 4.95 -15.37
C VAL A 189 9.47 4.67 -15.25
N PHE A 190 9.95 4.41 -14.03
CA PHE A 190 11.32 4.06 -13.72
C PHE A 190 11.41 2.72 -13.01
N TYR A 191 12.55 2.04 -13.16
CA TYR A 191 12.79 0.73 -12.59
C TYR A 191 13.87 0.77 -11.51
N CYS A 192 13.58 0.11 -10.39
CA CYS A 192 14.56 -0.11 -9.34
C CYS A 192 15.70 -1.01 -9.83
N ASP A 193 16.87 -0.83 -9.24
CA ASP A 193 17.99 -1.72 -9.46
C ASP A 193 17.68 -3.15 -8.98
N PRO A 194 18.22 -4.17 -9.61
CA PRO A 194 18.06 -5.54 -9.15
C PRO A 194 18.50 -5.71 -7.68
N ASN A 195 17.70 -6.43 -6.90
CA ASN A 195 17.92 -6.68 -5.46
C ASN A 195 17.96 -5.44 -4.55
N SER A 196 17.45 -4.29 -5.01
CA SER A 196 17.45 -3.02 -4.29
C SER A 196 16.05 -2.66 -3.76
N SER A 197 15.45 -3.57 -2.97
CA SER A 197 14.09 -3.37 -2.43
C SER A 197 13.93 -2.10 -1.60
N TRP A 198 15.02 -1.58 -1.01
CA TRP A 198 15.02 -0.31 -0.27
C TRP A 198 14.62 0.91 -1.13
N GLN A 199 14.80 0.84 -2.45
CA GLN A 199 14.44 1.92 -3.38
C GLN A 199 12.92 2.13 -3.47
N LYS A 200 12.10 1.11 -3.11
CA LYS A 200 10.64 1.19 -2.94
C LYS A 200 10.20 0.67 -1.57
N GLY A 201 10.91 1.07 -0.53
CA GLY A 201 10.69 0.59 0.83
C GLY A 201 9.38 1.05 1.47
N CYS A 202 8.72 2.09 0.95
CA CYS A 202 7.44 2.57 1.49
C CYS A 202 6.31 1.58 1.16
N ILE A 203 6.21 1.09 -0.08
CA ILE A 203 5.17 0.14 -0.47
C ILE A 203 5.35 -1.21 0.23
N GLU A 204 6.59 -1.69 0.40
CA GLU A 204 6.86 -2.94 1.12
C GLU A 204 6.37 -2.88 2.58
N LYS A 205 6.56 -1.75 3.27
CA LYS A 205 6.02 -1.53 4.62
C LYS A 205 4.49 -1.51 4.61
N ASN A 206 3.88 -0.89 3.62
CA ASN A 206 2.43 -0.81 3.49
C ASN A 206 1.79 -2.16 3.15
N HIS A 207 2.47 -3.05 2.43
CA HIS A 207 2.00 -4.42 2.20
C HIS A 207 1.76 -5.20 3.49
N GLN A 208 2.39 -4.84 4.61
CA GLN A 208 2.12 -5.47 5.90
C GLN A 208 0.68 -5.27 6.34
N TYR A 209 0.05 -4.13 6.02
CA TYR A 209 -1.37 -3.87 6.35
C TYR A 209 -2.29 -4.78 5.55
N ILE A 210 -2.00 -5.00 4.25
CA ILE A 210 -2.72 -6.02 3.47
C ILE A 210 -2.58 -7.39 4.13
N ARG A 211 -1.39 -7.71 4.69
CA ARG A 211 -1.12 -9.00 5.32
C ARG A 211 -1.71 -9.17 6.71
N TYR A 212 -2.17 -8.12 7.36
CA TYR A 212 -3.00 -8.23 8.55
C TYR A 212 -4.41 -8.71 8.17
N ILE A 213 -5.00 -8.16 7.12
CA ILE A 213 -6.33 -8.52 6.62
C ILE A 213 -6.31 -9.85 5.87
N LEU A 214 -5.34 -10.03 4.99
CA LEU A 214 -5.15 -11.20 4.12
C LEU A 214 -3.76 -11.81 4.37
N PRO A 215 -3.59 -12.68 5.37
CA PRO A 215 -2.31 -13.32 5.68
C PRO A 215 -1.69 -14.03 4.48
N LYS A 216 -0.37 -14.26 4.53
CA LYS A 216 0.32 -15.07 3.50
C LYS A 216 -0.32 -16.44 3.43
N GLY A 217 -0.65 -16.87 2.22
CA GLY A 217 -1.35 -18.12 2.01
C GLY A 217 -2.86 -17.96 1.79
N THR A 218 -3.44 -16.77 1.93
CA THR A 218 -4.84 -16.52 1.60
C THR A 218 -5.04 -16.49 0.09
N SER A 219 -6.09 -17.17 -0.39
CA SER A 219 -6.49 -17.13 -1.80
C SER A 219 -7.20 -15.81 -2.13
N PHE A 220 -6.83 -15.18 -3.25
CA PHE A 220 -7.50 -13.98 -3.76
C PHE A 220 -8.60 -14.31 -4.80
N ALA A 221 -8.87 -15.57 -5.09
CA ALA A 221 -9.81 -15.99 -6.12
C ALA A 221 -11.21 -15.37 -5.96
N GLY A 222 -11.70 -15.29 -4.72
CA GLY A 222 -13.00 -14.71 -4.40
C GLY A 222 -12.99 -13.19 -4.16
N ILE A 223 -11.86 -12.51 -4.23
CA ILE A 223 -11.77 -11.07 -3.97
C ILE A 223 -12.25 -10.28 -5.20
N SER A 224 -13.18 -9.36 -4.99
CA SER A 224 -13.67 -8.41 -5.99
C SER A 224 -12.87 -7.09 -5.93
N GLN A 225 -13.07 -6.20 -6.91
CA GLN A 225 -12.51 -4.85 -6.84
C GLN A 225 -13.10 -4.07 -5.66
N GLN A 226 -14.38 -4.22 -5.39
CA GLN A 226 -15.03 -3.59 -4.25
C GLN A 226 -14.42 -4.04 -2.91
N ASP A 227 -14.11 -5.33 -2.75
CA ASP A 227 -13.38 -5.83 -1.56
C ASP A 227 -12.00 -5.16 -1.44
N ALA A 228 -11.28 -4.99 -2.55
CA ALA A 228 -9.97 -4.35 -2.57
C ALA A 228 -10.05 -2.85 -2.20
N ASP A 229 -11.10 -2.15 -2.65
CA ASP A 229 -11.35 -0.76 -2.32
C ASP A 229 -11.70 -0.60 -0.82
N VAL A 230 -12.46 -1.53 -0.24
CA VAL A 230 -12.72 -1.60 1.20
C VAL A 230 -11.42 -1.81 1.97
N ILE A 231 -10.60 -2.78 1.57
CA ILE A 231 -9.28 -3.02 2.18
C ILE A 231 -8.42 -1.75 2.13
N ALA A 232 -8.34 -1.10 0.98
CA ALA A 232 -7.58 0.13 0.81
C ALA A 232 -8.10 1.26 1.72
N SER A 233 -9.43 1.41 1.84
CA SER A 233 -10.07 2.43 2.68
C SER A 233 -9.72 2.25 4.16
N HIS A 234 -9.79 1.04 4.71
CA HIS A 234 -9.39 0.76 6.09
C HIS A 234 -7.89 0.99 6.31
N ILE A 235 -7.04 0.55 5.37
CA ILE A 235 -5.59 0.78 5.46
C ILE A 235 -5.26 2.27 5.45
N ASN A 236 -5.89 3.04 4.55
CA ASN A 236 -5.65 4.47 4.40
C ASN A 236 -6.27 5.34 5.51
N SER A 237 -7.22 4.81 6.25
CA SER A 237 -7.80 5.47 7.43
C SER A 237 -7.06 5.15 8.74
N THR A 238 -6.03 4.29 8.69
CA THR A 238 -5.21 3.96 9.87
C THR A 238 -4.17 5.05 10.16
N PRO A 239 -4.14 5.67 11.35
CA PRO A 239 -3.14 6.69 11.72
C PRO A 239 -1.70 6.20 11.63
N ARG A 240 -0.80 7.04 11.10
CA ARG A 240 0.62 6.76 10.91
C ARG A 240 1.50 7.68 11.73
N LEU A 241 2.44 7.11 12.49
CA LEU A 241 3.42 7.92 13.23
C LEU A 241 4.25 8.82 12.29
N VAL A 242 4.63 8.31 11.12
CA VAL A 242 5.42 9.06 10.13
C VAL A 242 4.64 10.22 9.48
N LEU A 243 3.32 10.26 9.65
CA LEU A 243 2.43 11.35 9.22
C LEU A 243 1.91 12.16 10.42
N ASN A 244 2.68 12.24 11.50
CA ASN A 244 2.28 12.94 12.74
C ASN A 244 0.93 12.47 13.30
N ASN A 245 0.67 11.17 13.28
CA ASN A 245 -0.57 10.49 13.66
C ASN A 245 -1.78 10.78 12.75
N GLN A 246 -1.62 11.49 11.66
CA GLN A 246 -2.66 11.54 10.62
C GLN A 246 -2.75 10.19 9.89
N SER A 247 -3.92 9.88 9.37
CA SER A 247 -4.09 8.78 8.42
C SER A 247 -3.59 9.19 7.03
N PRO A 248 -3.21 8.24 6.17
CA PRO A 248 -2.91 8.51 4.76
C PRO A 248 -4.02 9.27 4.04
N TYR A 249 -5.29 8.96 4.34
CA TYR A 249 -6.45 9.66 3.78
C TYR A 249 -6.42 11.16 4.17
N GLU A 250 -6.28 11.45 5.47
CA GLU A 250 -6.25 12.83 5.98
C GLU A 250 -5.06 13.62 5.42
N ALA A 251 -3.89 12.99 5.32
CA ALA A 251 -2.71 13.63 4.77
C ALA A 251 -2.82 13.93 3.27
N ALA A 252 -3.57 13.10 2.51
CA ALA A 252 -3.62 13.17 1.06
C ALA A 252 -4.82 13.95 0.51
N ILE A 253 -5.92 14.07 1.28
CA ILE A 253 -7.20 14.60 0.78
C ILE A 253 -7.08 16.03 0.21
N GLY A 254 -6.23 16.88 0.83
CA GLY A 254 -5.99 18.24 0.37
C GLY A 254 -5.23 18.33 -0.96
N PHE A 255 -4.44 17.32 -1.30
CA PHE A 255 -3.70 17.24 -2.55
C PHE A 255 -4.49 16.47 -3.63
N ILE A 256 -5.02 15.30 -3.30
CA ILE A 256 -5.70 14.43 -4.27
C ILE A 256 -7.10 14.96 -4.60
N GLY A 257 -7.82 15.48 -3.62
CA GLY A 257 -9.21 15.90 -3.77
C GLY A 257 -10.19 14.75 -3.55
N LYS A 258 -11.42 15.10 -3.14
CA LYS A 258 -12.44 14.11 -2.79
C LYS A 258 -12.89 13.29 -3.99
N ASP A 259 -13.11 13.92 -5.14
CA ASP A 259 -13.59 13.27 -6.35
C ASP A 259 -12.55 12.25 -6.85
N SER A 260 -11.28 12.61 -6.89
CA SER A 260 -10.20 11.69 -7.27
C SER A 260 -10.01 10.55 -6.26
N MET A 261 -10.21 10.79 -4.96
CA MET A 261 -10.22 9.72 -3.94
C MET A 261 -11.31 8.69 -4.23
N ASP A 262 -12.52 9.16 -4.54
CA ASP A 262 -13.66 8.27 -4.86
C ASP A 262 -13.40 7.48 -6.15
N LEU A 263 -12.86 8.11 -7.19
CA LEU A 263 -12.47 7.44 -8.45
C LEU A 263 -11.34 6.41 -8.24
N LEU A 264 -10.44 6.66 -7.31
CA LEU A 264 -9.40 5.71 -6.91
C LEU A 264 -9.94 4.54 -6.08
N GLY A 265 -11.19 4.63 -5.57
CA GLY A 265 -11.83 3.63 -4.73
C GLY A 265 -11.47 3.76 -3.26
N ILE A 266 -11.15 4.97 -2.78
CA ILE A 266 -10.72 5.21 -1.40
C ILE A 266 -11.76 6.08 -0.69
N GLN A 267 -12.29 5.55 0.41
CA GLN A 267 -13.23 6.26 1.28
C GLN A 267 -12.63 6.43 2.66
N ARG A 268 -13.08 7.47 3.37
CA ARG A 268 -12.73 7.67 4.78
C ARG A 268 -13.52 6.68 5.63
N ILE A 269 -12.82 6.04 6.56
CA ILE A 269 -13.40 5.22 7.63
C ILE A 269 -13.11 5.94 8.95
N ASP A 270 -14.09 6.04 9.82
CA ASP A 270 -13.88 6.63 11.14
C ASP A 270 -12.92 5.79 11.98
N ASN A 271 -12.15 6.44 12.87
CA ASN A 271 -11.05 5.81 13.58
C ASN A 271 -11.46 4.51 14.29
N ASP A 272 -12.62 4.50 14.95
CA ASP A 272 -13.09 3.33 15.70
C ASP A 272 -13.68 2.23 14.81
N ASP A 273 -14.06 2.58 13.57
CA ASP A 273 -14.59 1.64 12.59
C ASP A 273 -13.51 1.02 11.71
N VAL A 274 -12.27 1.54 11.76
CA VAL A 274 -11.15 0.89 11.10
C VAL A 274 -11.00 -0.54 11.65
N ASP A 275 -10.99 -1.51 10.76
CA ASP A 275 -10.73 -2.93 11.09
C ASP A 275 -9.67 -3.48 10.13
N LEU A 276 -8.63 -4.09 10.66
CA LEU A 276 -7.55 -4.70 9.88
C LEU A 276 -7.63 -6.24 9.94
N SER A 277 -8.85 -6.78 10.11
CA SER A 277 -9.13 -8.20 10.04
C SER A 277 -9.90 -8.58 8.77
N ILE A 278 -9.98 -9.87 8.48
CA ILE A 278 -10.73 -10.42 7.33
C ILE A 278 -12.25 -10.13 7.43
N ARG A 279 -12.75 -9.81 8.61
CA ARG A 279 -14.19 -9.54 8.86
C ARG A 279 -14.75 -8.40 8.03
N ILE A 280 -13.90 -7.43 7.61
CA ILE A 280 -14.33 -6.32 6.75
C ILE A 280 -14.88 -6.77 5.39
N LEU A 281 -14.60 -8.01 4.99
CA LEU A 281 -15.07 -8.57 3.73
C LEU A 281 -16.39 -9.34 3.88
N ASN A 282 -17.03 -9.31 5.05
CA ASN A 282 -18.29 -10.04 5.35
C ASN A 282 -18.24 -11.51 4.94
N ARG A 283 -17.12 -12.22 5.20
CA ARG A 283 -16.87 -13.62 4.80
C ARG A 283 -16.50 -14.46 6.01
#